data_6044cd2432c7272f9295ff23b9cde70a
#
_entry.id   6044cd2432c7272f9295ff23b9cde70a
#
_cell.length_a   1.000
_cell.length_b   1.000
_cell.length_c   1.000
_cell.angle_alpha   90.00
_cell.angle_beta   90.00
_cell.angle_gamma   90.00
#
_symmetry.space_group_name_H-M   'P 1'
#
loop_
_entity.id
_entity.type
_entity.pdbx_description
1 polymer ?
#
loop_
_entity_poly.entity_id
_entity_poly.type
_entity_poly.pdbx_seq_one_letter_code
_entity_poly.pdbx_strand_id
1 'polypeptide(L)'
;KRGRYEAVRISSGEQEKGRKDRQKQENRKEKKGKKEEKNRKKKDRYLTGTFIGHPRGFGFVELSEEEGEDVYIPEEETGGAFHGDQVQILLKKEERPGKRREGRVVKILERGLQEIVGTFQESSGFGFVVPDNQRFLRDIFIQKENFLGARDQDKVVVQIRDYGTSKRSPEGKIVEVLGSPGEKGID
;
A
#
# COMPACT_ATOMS: atom_id res chain seq x y z
N LYS A 1 77.97 -32.25 -26.39
CA LYS A 1 77.10 -31.04 -26.66
C LYS A 1 76.19 -30.86 -25.46
N ARG A 2 76.45 -29.79 -24.68
CA ARG A 2 75.67 -29.43 -23.51
C ARG A 2 74.60 -28.46 -23.95
N GLY A 3 73.29 -28.83 -23.82
CA GLY A 3 72.18 -27.94 -23.98
C GLY A 3 71.97 -27.08 -22.72
N ARG A 4 72.05 -25.76 -22.85
CA ARG A 4 71.69 -24.81 -21.82
C ARG A 4 70.18 -24.65 -21.81
N TYR A 5 69.57 -24.97 -20.69
CA TYR A 5 68.20 -24.54 -20.43
C TYR A 5 68.23 -23.14 -19.80
N GLU A 6 67.79 -22.13 -20.49
CA GLU A 6 67.53 -20.81 -19.91
C GLU A 6 66.19 -20.84 -19.17
N ALA A 7 66.27 -20.71 -17.84
CA ALA A 7 65.07 -20.49 -17.01
C ALA A 7 64.64 -19.05 -17.20
N VAL A 8 63.44 -18.84 -17.80
CA VAL A 8 62.81 -17.53 -17.87
C VAL A 8 62.43 -17.10 -16.50
N ARG A 9 63.14 -16.13 -15.92
CA ARG A 9 62.74 -15.45 -14.66
C ARG A 9 61.55 -14.54 -14.96
N ILE A 10 60.35 -15.01 -14.60
CA ILE A 10 59.19 -14.15 -14.51
C ILE A 10 59.43 -13.19 -13.36
N SER A 11 59.45 -11.87 -13.62
CA SER A 11 59.75 -10.85 -12.65
C SER A 11 58.67 -10.86 -11.52
N SER A 12 59.09 -10.78 -10.28
CA SER A 12 58.21 -10.76 -9.10
C SER A 12 57.12 -9.67 -9.12
N GLY A 13 57.28 -8.64 -9.95
CA GLY A 13 56.31 -7.56 -10.13
C GLY A 13 55.06 -7.93 -10.93
N GLU A 14 55.16 -8.88 -11.86
CA GLU A 14 53.97 -9.33 -12.62
C GLU A 14 53.08 -10.27 -11.84
N GLN A 15 53.65 -11.07 -10.97
CA GLN A 15 52.87 -11.94 -10.06
C GLN A 15 52.10 -11.13 -9.00
N GLU A 16 52.68 -10.03 -8.50
CA GLU A 16 52.04 -9.15 -7.52
C GLU A 16 50.89 -8.31 -8.12
N LYS A 17 51.03 -7.83 -9.36
CA LYS A 17 49.94 -7.18 -10.11
C LYS A 17 48.79 -8.13 -10.35
N GLY A 18 49.02 -9.35 -10.81
CA GLY A 18 48.00 -10.35 -11.05
C GLY A 18 47.22 -10.76 -9.79
N ARG A 19 47.90 -10.80 -8.62
CA ARG A 19 47.24 -11.04 -7.33
C ARG A 19 46.33 -9.86 -6.89
N LYS A 20 46.81 -8.64 -7.04
CA LYS A 20 46.04 -7.43 -6.70
C LYS A 20 44.79 -7.27 -7.62
N ASP A 21 44.90 -7.59 -8.88
CA ASP A 21 43.78 -7.53 -9.82
C ASP A 21 42.72 -8.63 -9.56
N ARG A 22 43.15 -9.85 -9.22
CA ARG A 22 42.23 -10.93 -8.79
C ARG A 22 41.49 -10.55 -7.52
N GLN A 23 42.21 -10.05 -6.49
CA GLN A 23 41.59 -9.62 -5.23
C GLN A 23 40.63 -8.46 -5.39
N LYS A 24 40.91 -7.55 -6.34
CA LYS A 24 39.99 -6.44 -6.70
C LYS A 24 38.75 -6.92 -7.43
N GLN A 25 38.87 -7.96 -8.26
CA GLN A 25 37.74 -8.59 -8.93
C GLN A 25 36.85 -9.40 -7.99
N GLU A 26 37.45 -10.15 -7.05
CA GLU A 26 36.74 -10.90 -6.00
C GLU A 26 35.97 -9.97 -5.08
N ASN A 27 36.58 -8.88 -4.61
CA ASN A 27 35.95 -7.86 -3.79
C ASN A 27 34.80 -7.14 -4.52
N ARG A 28 34.91 -6.95 -5.84
CA ARG A 28 33.81 -6.38 -6.66
C ARG A 28 32.63 -7.34 -6.79
N LYS A 29 32.89 -8.64 -7.00
CA LYS A 29 31.84 -9.68 -7.07
C LYS A 29 31.14 -9.83 -5.74
N GLU A 30 31.86 -9.83 -4.63
CA GLU A 30 31.29 -9.93 -3.29
C GLU A 30 30.43 -8.71 -2.93
N LYS A 31 30.89 -7.49 -3.26
CA LYS A 31 30.10 -6.27 -3.07
C LYS A 31 28.82 -6.25 -3.94
N LYS A 32 28.92 -6.77 -5.16
CA LYS A 32 27.76 -6.88 -6.08
C LYS A 32 26.77 -7.91 -5.56
N GLY A 33 27.21 -9.08 -5.12
CA GLY A 33 26.37 -10.10 -4.50
C GLY A 33 25.67 -9.61 -3.23
N LYS A 34 26.40 -8.94 -2.32
CA LYS A 34 25.82 -8.34 -1.11
C LYS A 34 24.78 -7.24 -1.43
N LYS A 35 24.99 -6.46 -2.51
CA LYS A 35 24.05 -5.43 -2.95
C LYS A 35 22.79 -6.06 -3.58
N GLU A 36 22.93 -7.13 -4.35
CA GLU A 36 21.81 -7.87 -4.94
C GLU A 36 21.00 -8.59 -3.87
N GLU A 37 21.64 -9.24 -2.91
CA GLU A 37 20.96 -9.86 -1.77
C GLU A 37 20.24 -8.83 -0.89
N LYS A 38 20.85 -7.67 -0.63
CA LYS A 38 20.21 -6.58 0.10
C LYS A 38 19.02 -5.98 -0.65
N ASN A 39 19.11 -5.88 -1.98
CA ASN A 39 17.98 -5.45 -2.83
C ASN A 39 16.88 -6.51 -2.87
N ARG A 40 17.20 -7.80 -2.93
CA ARG A 40 16.24 -8.90 -2.86
C ARG A 40 15.50 -8.90 -1.53
N LYS A 41 16.20 -8.87 -0.39
CA LYS A 41 15.60 -8.75 0.96
C LYS A 41 14.74 -7.47 1.13
N LYS A 42 15.07 -6.40 0.41
CA LYS A 42 14.29 -5.17 0.41
C LYS A 42 13.02 -5.30 -0.44
N LYS A 43 13.11 -6.00 -1.56
CA LYS A 43 11.96 -6.30 -2.45
C LYS A 43 10.99 -7.26 -1.78
N ASP A 44 11.47 -8.27 -1.05
CA ASP A 44 10.66 -9.26 -0.34
C ASP A 44 9.86 -8.68 0.85
N ARG A 45 10.10 -7.42 1.21
CA ARG A 45 9.35 -6.70 2.27
C ARG A 45 8.22 -5.82 1.73
N TYR A 46 8.21 -5.50 0.44
CA TYR A 46 7.14 -4.75 -0.21
C TYR A 46 6.23 -5.74 -0.91
N LEU A 47 4.97 -5.74 -0.53
CA LEU A 47 3.92 -6.57 -1.12
C LEU A 47 2.82 -5.68 -1.69
N THR A 48 2.03 -6.24 -2.58
CA THR A 48 0.90 -5.55 -3.21
C THR A 48 -0.35 -6.38 -3.01
N GLY A 49 -1.45 -5.75 -2.66
CA GLY A 49 -2.72 -6.44 -2.48
C GLY A 49 -3.89 -5.50 -2.32
N THR A 50 -5.06 -6.07 -2.03
CA THR A 50 -6.30 -5.33 -1.84
C THR A 50 -6.52 -4.99 -0.37
N PHE A 51 -6.72 -3.71 -0.07
CA PHE A 51 -7.01 -3.26 1.29
C PHE A 51 -8.46 -3.54 1.66
N ILE A 52 -8.67 -4.27 2.74
CA ILE A 52 -9.97 -4.59 3.32
C ILE A 52 -10.11 -3.85 4.64
N GLY A 53 -10.92 -2.79 4.66
CA GLY A 53 -11.18 -2.00 5.87
C GLY A 53 -12.00 -2.77 6.90
N HIS A 54 -11.78 -2.46 8.18
CA HIS A 54 -12.55 -2.98 9.30
C HIS A 54 -13.21 -1.82 10.07
N PRO A 55 -14.47 -1.98 10.59
CA PRO A 55 -15.21 -0.90 11.27
C PRO A 55 -14.49 -0.25 12.45
N ARG A 56 -13.49 -0.93 13.04
CA ARG A 56 -12.67 -0.40 14.14
C ARG A 56 -11.49 0.45 13.72
N GLY A 57 -11.35 0.76 12.41
CA GLY A 57 -10.28 1.63 11.89
C GLY A 57 -9.06 0.89 11.33
N PHE A 58 -8.77 -0.32 11.75
CA PHE A 58 -7.72 -1.15 11.16
C PHE A 58 -8.17 -1.82 9.86
N GLY A 59 -7.27 -2.50 9.18
CA GLY A 59 -7.60 -3.28 8.00
C GLY A 59 -6.68 -4.47 7.80
N PHE A 60 -6.92 -5.17 6.69
CA PHE A 60 -6.07 -6.25 6.20
C PHE A 60 -5.73 -5.98 4.75
N VAL A 61 -4.59 -6.46 4.30
CA VAL A 61 -4.27 -6.52 2.88
C VAL A 61 -4.31 -7.97 2.45
N GLU A 62 -5.30 -8.28 1.61
CA GLU A 62 -5.40 -9.57 0.94
C GLU A 62 -4.35 -9.65 -0.15
N LEU A 63 -3.49 -10.67 -0.04
CA LEU A 63 -2.42 -10.94 -0.99
C LEU A 63 -2.83 -12.02 -1.98
N SER A 64 -2.04 -12.21 -3.04
CA SER A 64 -2.17 -13.39 -3.90
C SER A 64 -1.80 -14.67 -3.12
N GLU A 65 -2.33 -15.81 -3.54
CA GLU A 65 -2.03 -17.11 -2.91
C GLU A 65 -0.53 -17.42 -2.83
N GLU A 66 0.25 -16.93 -3.79
CA GLU A 66 1.71 -17.13 -3.85
C GLU A 66 2.47 -16.28 -2.81
N GLU A 67 1.90 -15.17 -2.35
CA GLU A 67 2.50 -14.24 -1.40
C GLU A 67 2.19 -14.58 0.06
N GLY A 68 1.26 -15.52 0.28
CA GLY A 68 0.95 -16.10 1.59
C GLY A 68 -0.22 -15.42 2.29
N GLU A 69 -0.22 -15.48 3.63
CA GLU A 69 -1.32 -14.99 4.46
C GLU A 69 -1.49 -13.47 4.41
N ASP A 70 -2.71 -13.00 4.63
CA ASP A 70 -3.09 -11.60 4.72
C ASP A 70 -2.26 -10.86 5.76
N VAL A 71 -2.04 -9.57 5.48
CA VAL A 71 -1.24 -8.70 6.34
C VAL A 71 -2.16 -7.77 7.13
N TYR A 72 -2.04 -7.79 8.44
CA TYR A 72 -2.73 -6.85 9.33
C TYR A 72 -2.13 -5.44 9.21
N ILE A 73 -3.00 -4.44 9.09
CA ILE A 73 -2.64 -3.02 9.01
C ILE A 73 -3.31 -2.28 10.17
N PRO A 74 -2.54 -1.79 11.16
CA PRO A 74 -3.09 -0.95 12.22
C PRO A 74 -3.73 0.33 11.68
N GLU A 75 -4.66 0.90 12.44
CA GLU A 75 -5.40 2.11 12.05
C GLU A 75 -4.47 3.27 11.64
N GLU A 76 -3.43 3.52 12.43
CA GLU A 76 -2.45 4.59 12.18
C GLU A 76 -1.55 4.35 10.96
N GLU A 77 -1.53 3.12 10.45
CA GLU A 77 -0.67 2.70 9.34
C GLU A 77 -1.44 2.47 8.02
N THR A 78 -2.73 2.79 7.99
CA THR A 78 -3.59 2.61 6.80
C THR A 78 -3.25 3.55 5.65
N GLY A 79 -2.54 4.66 5.93
CA GLY A 79 -2.06 5.59 4.90
C GLY A 79 -3.16 6.23 4.04
N GLY A 80 -4.40 6.30 4.53
CA GLY A 80 -5.54 6.81 3.79
C GLY A 80 -6.13 5.82 2.78
N ALA A 81 -5.81 4.54 2.91
CA ALA A 81 -6.42 3.49 2.11
C ALA A 81 -7.90 3.33 2.43
N PHE A 82 -8.70 3.11 1.40
CA PHE A 82 -10.12 2.78 1.46
C PHE A 82 -10.34 1.30 1.14
N HIS A 83 -11.45 0.76 1.62
CA HIS A 83 -11.85 -0.59 1.31
C HIS A 83 -11.90 -0.82 -0.21
N GLY A 84 -11.22 -1.85 -0.68
CA GLY A 84 -11.12 -2.19 -2.10
C GLY A 84 -9.94 -1.56 -2.85
N ASP A 85 -9.18 -0.66 -2.22
CA ASP A 85 -8.00 -0.05 -2.86
C ASP A 85 -6.90 -1.09 -3.11
N GLN A 86 -6.26 -1.01 -4.27
CA GLN A 86 -5.00 -1.70 -4.51
C GLN A 86 -3.86 -0.91 -3.88
N VAL A 87 -3.15 -1.54 -2.97
CA VAL A 87 -2.11 -0.87 -2.17
C VAL A 87 -0.79 -1.61 -2.23
N GLN A 88 0.27 -0.85 -2.07
CA GLN A 88 1.59 -1.38 -1.75
C GLN A 88 1.84 -1.20 -0.26
N ILE A 89 2.26 -2.28 0.38
CA ILE A 89 2.58 -2.30 1.80
C ILE A 89 4.05 -2.62 2.03
N LEU A 90 4.55 -2.17 3.17
CA LEU A 90 5.84 -2.58 3.72
C LEU A 90 5.60 -3.45 4.95
N LEU A 91 6.07 -4.71 4.90
CA LEU A 91 6.02 -5.60 6.05
C LEU A 91 6.90 -5.07 7.18
N LYS A 92 6.37 -5.09 8.39
CA LYS A 92 7.19 -4.94 9.60
C LYS A 92 8.03 -6.21 9.79
N LYS A 93 9.21 -6.07 10.39
CA LYS A 93 10.01 -7.23 10.76
C LYS A 93 9.23 -8.06 11.76
N GLU A 94 9.09 -9.34 11.49
CA GLU A 94 8.57 -10.30 12.46
C GLU A 94 9.54 -10.37 13.65
N GLU A 95 9.08 -9.95 14.80
CA GLU A 95 9.88 -10.03 16.04
C GLU A 95 9.81 -11.43 16.66
N ARG A 96 8.80 -12.25 16.28
CA ARG A 96 8.62 -13.61 16.83
C ARG A 96 7.94 -14.53 15.81
N PRO A 97 8.42 -15.79 15.67
CA PRO A 97 7.75 -16.79 14.86
C PRO A 97 6.30 -17.06 15.35
N GLY A 98 5.35 -17.20 14.42
CA GLY A 98 3.95 -17.51 14.73
C GLY A 98 3.07 -16.30 15.07
N LYS A 99 3.58 -15.07 15.05
CA LYS A 99 2.75 -13.87 15.09
C LYS A 99 2.19 -13.55 13.70
N ARG A 100 0.95 -12.99 13.70
CA ARG A 100 0.32 -12.45 12.49
C ARG A 100 1.26 -11.45 11.82
N ARG A 101 1.36 -11.54 10.50
CA ARG A 101 2.09 -10.58 9.68
C ARG A 101 1.48 -9.19 9.84
N GLU A 102 2.32 -8.20 10.06
CA GLU A 102 1.91 -6.81 10.21
C GLU A 102 2.67 -5.94 9.21
N GLY A 103 2.00 -4.93 8.69
CA GLY A 103 2.58 -4.01 7.72
C GLY A 103 2.01 -2.61 7.83
N ARG A 104 2.47 -1.75 6.95
CA ARG A 104 1.92 -0.41 6.74
C ARG A 104 1.70 -0.14 5.25
N VAL A 105 0.66 0.59 4.92
CA VAL A 105 0.45 1.08 3.57
C VAL A 105 1.45 2.18 3.27
N VAL A 106 2.22 2.00 2.19
CA VAL A 106 3.21 2.98 1.74
C VAL A 106 2.78 3.72 0.48
N LYS A 107 1.88 3.10 -0.29
CA LYS A 107 1.35 3.70 -1.52
C LYS A 107 -0.01 3.10 -1.86
N ILE A 108 -0.92 3.94 -2.32
CA ILE A 108 -2.16 3.53 -2.98
C ILE A 108 -1.87 3.49 -4.47
N LEU A 109 -2.03 2.32 -5.08
CA LEU A 109 -1.73 2.07 -6.49
C LEU A 109 -2.93 2.38 -7.36
N GLU A 110 -4.12 1.94 -6.93
CA GLU A 110 -5.39 2.14 -7.62
C GLU A 110 -6.52 2.25 -6.61
N ARG A 111 -7.49 3.13 -6.86
CA ARG A 111 -8.68 3.26 -6.03
C ARG A 111 -9.72 2.22 -6.43
N GLY A 112 -10.19 1.45 -5.45
CA GLY A 112 -11.12 0.36 -5.68
C GLY A 112 -12.54 0.81 -5.97
N LEU A 113 -13.05 1.80 -5.22
CA LEU A 113 -14.40 2.34 -5.37
C LEU A 113 -14.37 3.87 -5.46
N GLN A 114 -15.11 4.38 -6.43
CA GLN A 114 -15.28 5.83 -6.65
C GLN A 114 -16.65 6.31 -6.20
N GLU A 115 -17.64 5.40 -6.10
CA GLU A 115 -19.01 5.69 -5.68
C GLU A 115 -19.40 4.86 -4.47
N ILE A 116 -20.08 5.49 -3.53
CA ILE A 116 -20.46 4.91 -2.25
C ILE A 116 -21.93 5.24 -1.98
N VAL A 117 -22.69 4.23 -1.55
CA VAL A 117 -24.05 4.41 -1.04
C VAL A 117 -23.98 4.67 0.46
N GLY A 118 -24.78 5.64 0.92
CA GLY A 118 -24.87 5.97 2.33
C GLY A 118 -26.06 6.82 2.68
N THR A 119 -26.14 7.21 3.95
CA THR A 119 -27.17 8.08 4.49
C THR A 119 -26.63 9.50 4.62
N PHE A 120 -27.31 10.45 3.98
CA PHE A 120 -26.95 11.87 4.07
C PHE A 120 -27.41 12.46 5.40
N GLN A 121 -26.54 13.17 6.07
CA GLN A 121 -26.80 13.94 7.29
C GLN A 121 -26.50 15.40 7.01
N GLU A 122 -27.56 16.22 7.02
CA GLU A 122 -27.43 17.65 6.76
C GLU A 122 -27.02 18.41 8.03
N SER A 123 -26.15 19.37 7.89
CA SER A 123 -25.76 20.34 8.90
C SER A 123 -25.87 21.77 8.35
N SER A 124 -25.62 22.78 9.18
CA SER A 124 -25.70 24.18 8.75
C SER A 124 -24.62 24.52 7.72
N GLY A 125 -24.99 24.50 6.44
CA GLY A 125 -24.12 24.88 5.32
C GLY A 125 -23.22 23.78 4.77
N PHE A 126 -23.24 22.57 5.30
CA PHE A 126 -22.53 21.40 4.82
C PHE A 126 -23.26 20.12 5.22
N GLY A 127 -22.79 18.98 4.82
CA GLY A 127 -23.32 17.68 5.25
C GLY A 127 -22.24 16.59 5.25
N PHE A 128 -22.64 15.43 5.73
CA PHE A 128 -21.85 14.22 5.67
C PHE A 128 -22.69 13.07 5.10
N VAL A 129 -22.04 12.15 4.42
CA VAL A 129 -22.66 10.88 4.09
C VAL A 129 -21.97 9.79 4.90
N VAL A 130 -22.79 9.11 5.69
CA VAL A 130 -22.38 7.93 6.47
C VAL A 130 -22.52 6.71 5.55
N PRO A 131 -21.41 6.05 5.15
CA PRO A 131 -21.48 4.90 4.27
C PRO A 131 -22.28 3.73 4.88
N ASP A 132 -23.10 3.06 4.08
CA ASP A 132 -23.82 1.86 4.51
C ASP A 132 -22.87 0.68 4.74
N ASN A 133 -21.84 0.59 3.94
CA ASN A 133 -20.79 -0.40 4.13
C ASN A 133 -19.81 0.05 5.23
N GLN A 134 -19.90 -0.59 6.38
CA GLN A 134 -19.06 -0.30 7.55
C GLN A 134 -17.54 -0.53 7.35
N ARG A 135 -17.14 -1.12 6.23
CA ARG A 135 -15.72 -1.22 5.85
C ARG A 135 -15.12 0.10 5.36
N PHE A 136 -15.99 1.09 5.04
CA PHE A 136 -15.57 2.47 4.86
C PHE A 136 -15.47 3.12 6.23
N LEU A 137 -14.27 3.47 6.61
CA LEU A 137 -13.92 3.84 7.98
C LEU A 137 -14.29 5.28 8.35
N ARG A 138 -14.82 6.08 7.38
CA ARG A 138 -14.96 7.52 7.55
C ARG A 138 -16.15 8.06 6.77
N ASP A 139 -16.83 9.02 7.39
CA ASP A 139 -17.89 9.77 6.76
C ASP A 139 -17.32 10.70 5.67
N ILE A 140 -18.11 10.90 4.61
CA ILE A 140 -17.73 11.68 3.44
C ILE A 140 -18.33 13.07 3.58
N PHE A 141 -17.48 14.08 3.61
CA PHE A 141 -17.87 15.48 3.66
C PHE A 141 -18.49 15.93 2.33
N ILE A 142 -19.64 16.61 2.39
CA ILE A 142 -20.37 17.13 1.23
C ILE A 142 -20.53 18.65 1.41
N GLN A 143 -20.04 19.42 0.46
CA GLN A 143 -20.29 20.85 0.41
C GLN A 143 -21.73 21.11 -0.06
N LYS A 144 -22.31 22.22 0.38
CA LYS A 144 -23.73 22.56 0.11
C LYS A 144 -24.10 22.53 -1.36
N GLU A 145 -23.24 23.01 -2.22
CA GLU A 145 -23.41 22.99 -3.67
C GLU A 145 -23.45 21.60 -4.30
N ASN A 146 -23.03 20.59 -3.56
CA ASN A 146 -22.95 19.19 -3.98
C ASN A 146 -24.08 18.31 -3.41
N PHE A 147 -25.10 18.89 -2.81
CA PHE A 147 -26.21 18.16 -2.18
C PHE A 147 -27.18 17.52 -3.18
N LEU A 148 -27.24 18.00 -4.40
CA LEU A 148 -28.18 17.55 -5.45
C LEU A 148 -29.64 17.51 -4.97
N GLY A 149 -30.03 18.41 -4.05
CA GLY A 149 -31.39 18.45 -3.47
C GLY A 149 -31.69 17.36 -2.44
N ALA A 150 -30.68 16.59 -2.00
CA ALA A 150 -30.82 15.64 -0.91
C ALA A 150 -31.20 16.34 0.39
N ARG A 151 -32.04 15.70 1.18
CA ARG A 151 -32.49 16.12 2.50
C ARG A 151 -31.86 15.26 3.59
N ASP A 152 -31.90 15.77 4.80
CA ASP A 152 -31.43 14.99 5.96
C ASP A 152 -32.07 13.61 6.01
N GLN A 153 -31.27 12.57 6.24
CA GLN A 153 -31.61 11.15 6.26
C GLN A 153 -31.90 10.50 4.90
N ASP A 154 -31.76 11.19 3.79
CA ASP A 154 -31.91 10.56 2.48
C ASP A 154 -30.81 9.54 2.21
N LYS A 155 -31.19 8.44 1.53
CA LYS A 155 -30.25 7.52 0.91
C LYS A 155 -29.72 8.13 -0.38
N VAL A 156 -28.41 8.15 -0.51
CA VAL A 156 -27.72 8.80 -1.62
C VAL A 156 -26.58 7.97 -2.16
N VAL A 157 -26.25 8.21 -3.43
CA VAL A 157 -24.99 7.75 -4.03
C VAL A 157 -24.03 8.94 -4.09
N VAL A 158 -22.86 8.76 -3.54
CA VAL A 158 -21.79 9.78 -3.50
C VAL A 158 -20.62 9.36 -4.34
N GLN A 159 -20.18 10.24 -5.23
CA GLN A 159 -18.90 10.11 -5.93
C GLN A 159 -17.82 10.78 -5.13
N ILE A 160 -16.76 10.02 -4.77
CA ILE A 160 -15.59 10.54 -4.08
C ILE A 160 -14.80 11.46 -5.02
N ARG A 161 -14.49 12.65 -4.56
CA ARG A 161 -13.68 13.67 -5.28
C ARG A 161 -12.28 13.79 -4.70
N ASP A 162 -12.19 13.75 -3.39
CA ASP A 162 -10.93 13.76 -2.65
C ASP A 162 -11.02 12.70 -1.55
N TYR A 163 -10.04 11.82 -1.51
CA TYR A 163 -10.00 10.72 -0.52
C TYR A 163 -9.52 11.17 0.87
N GLY A 164 -9.18 12.46 1.01
CA GLY A 164 -8.71 13.00 2.28
C GLY A 164 -7.34 12.47 2.71
N THR A 165 -7.09 12.57 3.99
CA THR A 165 -5.86 12.07 4.63
C THR A 165 -6.23 11.42 5.97
N SER A 166 -5.28 10.86 6.71
CA SER A 166 -5.52 10.36 8.07
C SER A 166 -6.14 11.42 9.02
N LYS A 167 -5.96 12.70 8.72
CA LYS A 167 -6.46 13.84 9.52
C LYS A 167 -7.63 14.59 8.89
N ARG A 168 -7.91 14.40 7.61
CA ARG A 168 -8.93 15.11 6.86
C ARG A 168 -9.94 14.14 6.26
N SER A 169 -11.23 14.35 6.49
CA SER A 169 -12.30 13.55 5.91
C SER A 169 -12.23 13.55 4.38
N PRO A 170 -12.62 12.45 3.73
CA PRO A 170 -12.83 12.45 2.30
C PRO A 170 -13.95 13.43 1.92
N GLU A 171 -13.87 13.96 0.70
CA GLU A 171 -14.89 14.84 0.15
C GLU A 171 -15.53 14.21 -1.08
N GLY A 172 -16.83 14.41 -1.25
CA GLY A 172 -17.58 13.91 -2.38
C GLY A 172 -18.66 14.86 -2.85
N LYS A 173 -19.33 14.42 -3.90
CA LYS A 173 -20.58 15.02 -4.35
C LYS A 173 -21.68 13.96 -4.44
N ILE A 174 -22.89 14.30 -4.08
CA ILE A 174 -24.06 13.44 -4.32
C ILE A 174 -24.30 13.42 -5.83
N VAL A 175 -24.40 12.23 -6.40
CA VAL A 175 -24.67 12.01 -7.83
C VAL A 175 -26.06 11.43 -8.06
N GLU A 176 -26.66 10.84 -7.03
CA GLU A 176 -28.02 10.30 -7.07
C GLU A 176 -28.65 10.36 -5.69
N VAL A 177 -29.94 10.73 -5.61
CA VAL A 177 -30.76 10.65 -4.41
C VAL A 177 -31.70 9.46 -4.60
N LEU A 178 -31.53 8.43 -3.77
CA LEU A 178 -32.32 7.20 -3.85
C LEU A 178 -33.67 7.33 -3.13
N GLY A 179 -33.81 8.30 -2.22
CA GLY A 179 -35.04 8.65 -1.51
C GLY A 179 -34.93 8.55 0.01
N SER A 180 -36.02 8.91 0.68
CA SER A 180 -36.10 8.95 2.14
C SER A 180 -36.46 7.57 2.73
N PRO A 181 -35.99 7.23 3.96
CA PRO A 181 -36.41 6.03 4.66
C PRO A 181 -37.94 6.00 4.83
N GLY A 182 -38.59 4.98 4.25
CA GLY A 182 -40.07 4.82 4.34
C GLY A 182 -40.86 5.12 3.05
N GLU A 183 -40.22 5.61 1.98
CA GLU A 183 -40.84 5.60 0.65
C GLU A 183 -40.88 4.17 0.09
N LYS A 184 -42.07 3.72 -0.34
CA LYS A 184 -42.28 2.37 -0.89
C LYS A 184 -41.35 2.17 -2.10
N GLY A 185 -40.43 1.25 -2.03
CA GLY A 185 -39.55 0.84 -3.13
C GLY A 185 -38.07 1.01 -2.91
N ILE A 186 -37.63 1.41 -1.72
CA ILE A 186 -36.21 1.51 -1.33
C ILE A 186 -35.93 0.41 -0.31
N ASP A 187 -35.67 -0.76 -0.79
CA ASP A 187 -35.12 -1.90 -0.02
C ASP A 187 -33.65 -2.12 -0.42
#